data_e2d79d4c3bd99a7823fc57c6a623ca88
#
_entry.id   e2d79d4c3bd99a7823fc57c6a623ca88
#
_cell.length_a   1.000
_cell.length_b   1.000
_cell.length_c   1.000
_cell.angle_alpha   90.00
_cell.angle_beta   90.00
_cell.angle_gamma   90.00
#
_symmetry.space_group_name_H-M   'P 1'
#
loop_
_entity.id
_entity.type
_entity.pdbx_description
1 polymer ?
#
loop_
_entity_poly.entity_id
_entity_poly.type
_entity_poly.pdbx_seq_one_letter_code
_entity_poly.pdbx_strand_id
1 'polypeptide(L)'
;TLEFRVDANGAFIYEEAKMLLQELAELEIHSIEQPIKKSEVKNQKPEDSLMAKLCANTPTPIALDEELIGIIDYEEKKKLLETIKPQYIILKPALVGGFSGSDEWISIAENLGINWWITSALESNIGLNAICQYTYIKKNLLPQGLGTGALFTNNFETNLVLKGDEMWMPNNS
;
A
#
# COMPACT_ATOMS: atom_id res chain seq x y z
N THR A 1 19.97 6.52 -5.57
CA THR A 1 19.68 6.92 -4.15
C THR A 1 18.84 5.82 -3.53
N LEU A 2 19.16 5.36 -2.35
CA LEU A 2 18.38 4.35 -1.64
C LEU A 2 17.12 5.04 -1.05
N GLU A 3 15.96 4.43 -1.26
CA GLU A 3 14.69 4.89 -0.74
C GLU A 3 14.26 4.00 0.43
N PHE A 4 13.95 4.61 1.57
CA PHE A 4 13.47 3.88 2.74
C PHE A 4 11.99 4.13 2.95
N ARG A 5 11.22 3.04 3.09
CA ARG A 5 9.83 3.01 3.53
C ARG A 5 9.75 2.23 4.82
N VAL A 6 8.96 2.68 5.76
CA VAL A 6 8.74 1.99 7.05
C VAL A 6 7.28 1.58 7.15
N ASP A 7 7.02 0.45 7.80
CA ASP A 7 5.69 -0.08 8.04
C ASP A 7 5.43 -0.16 9.55
N ALA A 8 4.38 0.49 10.00
CA ALA A 8 3.99 0.52 11.40
C ALA A 8 2.87 -0.47 11.73
N ASN A 9 2.18 -1.03 10.75
CA ASN A 9 1.05 -1.96 10.93
C ASN A 9 0.02 -1.49 11.99
N GLY A 10 -0.23 -0.18 12.06
CA GLY A 10 -1.16 0.41 13.02
C GLY A 10 -0.69 0.36 14.47
N ALA A 11 0.61 0.32 14.73
CA ALA A 11 1.13 0.08 16.07
C ALA A 11 0.95 1.26 17.04
N PHE A 12 0.86 2.50 16.53
CA PHE A 12 0.89 3.70 17.36
C PHE A 12 -0.51 4.24 17.67
N ILE A 13 -0.64 4.91 18.79
CA ILE A 13 -1.76 5.83 19.05
C ILE A 13 -1.48 7.17 18.33
N TYR A 14 -2.51 8.00 18.19
CA TYR A 14 -2.44 9.25 17.42
C TYR A 14 -1.29 10.17 17.85
N GLU A 15 -1.10 10.39 19.15
CA GLU A 15 -0.06 11.31 19.65
C GLU A 15 1.36 10.76 19.45
N GLU A 16 1.55 9.45 19.59
CA GLU A 16 2.82 8.78 19.31
C GLU A 16 3.15 8.86 17.82
N ALA A 17 2.18 8.55 16.95
CA ALA A 17 2.34 8.64 15.51
C ALA A 17 2.73 10.06 15.07
N LYS A 18 2.12 11.09 15.66
CA LYS A 18 2.42 12.49 15.36
C LYS A 18 3.85 12.86 15.69
N MET A 19 4.40 12.37 16.81
CA MET A 19 5.80 12.59 17.18
C MET A 19 6.75 11.83 16.24
N LEU A 20 6.46 10.55 16.00
CA LEU A 20 7.25 9.69 15.10
C LEU A 20 7.35 10.27 13.69
N LEU A 21 6.27 10.82 13.15
CA LEU A 21 6.26 11.44 11.83
C LEU A 21 7.23 12.60 11.71
N GLN A 22 7.47 13.37 12.79
CA GLN A 22 8.48 14.42 12.83
C GLN A 22 9.91 13.84 12.81
N GLU A 23 10.17 12.82 13.62
CA GLU A 23 11.48 12.15 13.68
C GLU A 23 11.82 11.48 12.34
N LEU A 24 10.86 10.83 11.69
CA LEU A 24 11.05 10.20 10.37
C LEU A 24 11.31 11.23 9.27
N ALA A 25 10.74 12.43 9.37
CA ALA A 25 11.01 13.51 8.43
C ALA A 25 12.47 14.01 8.51
N GLU A 26 13.06 14.04 9.70
CA GLU A 26 14.47 14.38 9.87
C GLU A 26 15.42 13.35 9.24
N LEU A 27 14.94 12.09 9.10
CA LEU A 27 15.65 10.99 8.45
C LEU A 27 15.37 10.87 6.95
N GLU A 28 14.60 11.79 6.38
CA GLU A 28 14.21 11.80 4.97
C GLU A 28 13.54 10.47 4.51
N ILE A 29 12.76 9.83 5.40
CA ILE A 29 12.02 8.62 5.09
C ILE A 29 10.97 8.92 4.02
N HIS A 30 10.92 8.09 2.96
CA HIS A 30 9.99 8.29 1.85
C HIS A 30 8.53 8.26 2.31
N SER A 31 8.16 7.28 3.12
CA SER A 31 6.80 7.15 3.64
C SER A 31 6.72 6.18 4.81
N ILE A 32 5.67 6.34 5.62
CA ILE A 32 5.27 5.39 6.65
C ILE A 32 3.93 4.76 6.28
N GLU A 33 3.89 3.42 6.31
CA GLU A 33 2.68 2.63 6.11
C GLU A 33 1.90 2.53 7.41
N GLN A 34 0.58 2.79 7.35
CA GLN A 34 -0.42 2.60 8.40
C GLN A 34 0.07 2.94 9.82
N PRO A 35 0.34 4.23 10.13
CA PRO A 35 0.93 4.60 11.44
C PRO A 35 0.02 4.29 12.62
N ILE A 36 -1.31 4.40 12.46
CA ILE A 36 -2.31 4.11 13.49
C ILE A 36 -3.32 3.06 12.99
N LYS A 37 -3.95 2.36 13.91
CA LYS A 37 -4.98 1.38 13.59
C LYS A 37 -6.16 2.00 12.84
N LYS A 38 -6.71 1.24 11.91
CA LYS A 38 -7.99 1.52 11.28
C LYS A 38 -9.05 1.71 12.36
N SER A 39 -9.85 2.77 12.23
CA SER A 39 -10.96 3.01 13.14
C SER A 39 -12.05 1.96 12.91
N GLU A 40 -12.44 1.27 13.99
CA GLU A 40 -13.56 0.32 13.98
C GLU A 40 -14.92 1.00 14.16
N VAL A 41 -14.94 2.32 14.39
CA VAL A 41 -16.17 3.07 14.65
C VAL A 41 -16.98 3.20 13.38
N LYS A 42 -18.03 2.39 13.26
CA LYS A 42 -19.04 2.51 12.21
C LYS A 42 -19.74 3.87 12.34
N ASN A 43 -19.86 4.59 11.22
CA ASN A 43 -20.51 5.93 11.15
C ASN A 43 -19.69 7.07 11.78
N GLN A 44 -18.39 6.95 11.93
CA GLN A 44 -17.54 8.08 12.29
C GLN A 44 -17.65 9.17 11.21
N LYS A 45 -17.80 10.41 11.65
CA LYS A 45 -17.80 11.53 10.70
C LYS A 45 -16.40 11.71 10.13
N PRO A 46 -16.30 12.11 8.86
CA PRO A 46 -14.99 12.33 8.21
C PRO A 46 -14.05 13.26 9.00
N GLU A 47 -14.60 14.31 9.59
CA GLU A 47 -13.85 15.27 10.40
C GLU A 47 -13.30 14.70 11.71
N ASP A 48 -13.80 13.56 12.15
CA ASP A 48 -13.35 12.87 13.36
C ASP A 48 -12.24 11.84 13.09
N SER A 49 -11.93 11.55 11.80
CA SER A 49 -10.90 10.60 11.44
C SER A 49 -9.52 11.07 11.89
N LEU A 50 -8.92 10.32 12.82
CA LEU A 50 -7.56 10.58 13.29
C LEU A 50 -6.53 10.40 12.18
N MET A 51 -6.72 9.42 11.28
CA MET A 51 -5.86 9.23 10.10
C MET A 51 -5.92 10.43 9.16
N ALA A 52 -7.12 10.99 8.91
CA ALA A 52 -7.24 12.20 8.10
C ALA A 52 -6.51 13.41 8.74
N LYS A 53 -6.60 13.55 10.07
CA LYS A 53 -5.87 14.59 10.80
C LYS A 53 -4.35 14.42 10.71
N LEU A 54 -3.84 13.19 10.73
CA LEU A 54 -2.43 12.91 10.50
C LEU A 54 -2.04 13.28 9.06
N CYS A 55 -2.75 12.76 8.06
CA CYS A 55 -2.44 12.99 6.64
C CYS A 55 -2.46 14.49 6.26
N ALA A 56 -3.33 15.27 6.87
CA ALA A 56 -3.44 16.71 6.58
C ALA A 56 -2.22 17.53 7.07
N ASN A 57 -1.49 17.06 8.07
CA ASN A 57 -0.44 17.84 8.75
C ASN A 57 0.88 17.05 8.88
N THR A 58 1.04 15.97 8.14
CA THR A 58 2.24 15.13 8.25
C THR A 58 3.45 15.74 7.53
N PRO A 59 4.65 15.77 8.17
CA PRO A 59 5.89 16.07 7.48
C PRO A 59 6.48 14.85 6.75
N THR A 60 6.11 13.63 7.16
CA THR A 60 6.48 12.38 6.49
C THR A 60 5.26 11.82 5.77
N PRO A 61 5.33 11.52 4.47
CA PRO A 61 4.20 10.99 3.72
C PRO A 61 3.64 9.70 4.33
N ILE A 62 2.30 9.58 4.34
CA ILE A 62 1.58 8.42 4.87
C ILE A 62 1.05 7.58 3.71
N ALA A 63 1.22 6.26 3.80
CA ALA A 63 0.64 5.28 2.92
C ALA A 63 -0.42 4.45 3.67
N LEU A 64 -1.61 4.29 3.07
CA LEU A 64 -2.68 3.46 3.64
C LEU A 64 -2.58 2.03 3.11
N ASP A 65 -2.70 1.05 3.99
CA ASP A 65 -2.83 -0.38 3.69
C ASP A 65 -4.10 -0.95 4.32
N GLU A 66 -4.10 -1.20 5.63
CA GLU A 66 -5.23 -1.83 6.33
C GLU A 66 -6.53 -1.02 6.22
N GLU A 67 -6.45 0.28 6.02
CA GLU A 67 -7.65 1.12 5.78
C GLU A 67 -8.44 0.67 4.56
N LEU A 68 -7.78 0.12 3.54
CA LEU A 68 -8.41 -0.28 2.28
C LEU A 68 -9.08 -1.65 2.36
N ILE A 69 -8.63 -2.50 3.30
CA ILE A 69 -9.05 -3.90 3.37
C ILE A 69 -10.53 -4.01 3.72
N GLY A 70 -11.24 -4.81 2.91
CA GLY A 70 -12.67 -5.11 3.11
C GLY A 70 -13.64 -4.08 2.56
N ILE A 71 -13.15 -2.99 1.92
CA ILE A 71 -14.00 -2.02 1.24
C ILE A 71 -14.14 -2.43 -0.22
N ILE A 72 -15.35 -2.82 -0.61
CA ILE A 72 -15.65 -3.36 -1.95
C ILE A 72 -16.41 -2.34 -2.80
N ASP A 73 -17.34 -1.59 -2.18
CA ASP A 73 -18.18 -0.62 -2.87
C ASP A 73 -17.36 0.57 -3.38
N TYR A 74 -17.57 0.96 -4.63
CA TYR A 74 -16.82 2.04 -5.31
C TYR A 74 -16.99 3.39 -4.62
N GLU A 75 -18.20 3.74 -4.20
CA GLU A 75 -18.46 5.03 -3.54
C GLU A 75 -17.87 5.06 -2.12
N GLU A 76 -17.82 3.92 -1.43
CA GLU A 76 -17.12 3.82 -0.14
C GLU A 76 -15.61 3.99 -0.31
N LYS A 77 -15.00 3.39 -1.34
CA LYS A 77 -13.58 3.59 -1.69
C LYS A 77 -13.27 5.05 -1.94
N LYS A 78 -14.08 5.68 -2.79
CA LYS A 78 -13.94 7.10 -3.13
C LYS A 78 -14.09 7.99 -1.91
N LYS A 79 -15.12 7.78 -1.11
CA LYS A 79 -15.37 8.53 0.13
C LYS A 79 -14.21 8.39 1.12
N LEU A 80 -13.62 7.21 1.25
CA LEU A 80 -12.46 6.99 2.12
C LEU A 80 -11.29 7.89 1.70
N LEU A 81 -10.90 7.82 0.41
CA LEU A 81 -9.75 8.59 -0.07
C LEU A 81 -9.99 10.09 -0.07
N GLU A 82 -11.20 10.54 -0.41
CA GLU A 82 -11.60 11.96 -0.31
C GLU A 82 -11.57 12.48 1.14
N THR A 83 -11.83 11.59 2.11
CA THR A 83 -11.84 11.94 3.53
C THR A 83 -10.43 12.00 4.10
N ILE A 84 -9.64 10.94 3.90
CA ILE A 84 -8.32 10.79 4.54
C ILE A 84 -7.25 11.59 3.78
N LYS A 85 -7.31 11.61 2.46
CA LYS A 85 -6.35 12.28 1.57
C LYS A 85 -4.90 11.90 1.89
N PRO A 86 -4.57 10.60 1.87
CA PRO A 86 -3.20 10.15 2.10
C PRO A 86 -2.30 10.57 0.93
N GLN A 87 -0.99 10.51 1.12
CA GLN A 87 -0.03 10.74 0.04
C GLN A 87 0.12 9.51 -0.85
N TYR A 88 -0.08 8.32 -0.26
CA TYR A 88 0.03 7.04 -0.97
C TYR A 88 -1.04 6.05 -0.51
N ILE A 89 -1.35 5.08 -1.38
CA ILE A 89 -2.06 3.85 -1.02
C ILE A 89 -1.25 2.63 -1.45
N ILE A 90 -1.37 1.55 -0.68
CA ILE A 90 -0.72 0.26 -0.92
C ILE A 90 -1.79 -0.75 -1.30
N LEU A 91 -1.61 -1.38 -2.45
CA LEU A 91 -2.60 -2.29 -2.99
C LEU A 91 -2.11 -3.73 -2.87
N LYS A 92 -2.80 -4.52 -2.05
CA LYS A 92 -2.65 -5.98 -1.95
C LYS A 92 -3.83 -6.61 -2.69
N PRO A 93 -3.71 -6.97 -3.98
CA PRO A 93 -4.86 -7.38 -4.80
C PRO A 93 -5.73 -8.45 -4.15
N ALA A 94 -5.11 -9.42 -3.44
CA ALA A 94 -5.86 -10.46 -2.73
C ALA A 94 -6.78 -9.93 -1.61
N LEU A 95 -6.55 -8.72 -1.09
CA LEU A 95 -7.27 -8.15 0.04
C LEU A 95 -8.20 -6.99 -0.33
N VAL A 96 -8.05 -6.42 -1.52
CA VAL A 96 -8.76 -5.21 -1.94
C VAL A 96 -9.75 -5.43 -3.09
N GLY A 97 -10.16 -6.70 -3.33
CA GLY A 97 -11.15 -7.06 -4.34
C GLY A 97 -10.56 -7.58 -5.66
N GLY A 98 -9.36 -8.18 -5.61
CA GLY A 98 -8.67 -8.73 -6.77
C GLY A 98 -8.11 -7.64 -7.69
N PHE A 99 -7.83 -7.99 -8.93
CA PHE A 99 -7.31 -7.03 -9.91
C PHE A 99 -8.34 -5.96 -10.28
N SER A 100 -9.61 -6.34 -10.39
CA SER A 100 -10.69 -5.37 -10.65
C SER A 100 -10.84 -4.36 -9.53
N GLY A 101 -10.86 -4.84 -8.27
CA GLY A 101 -10.92 -3.95 -7.11
C GLY A 101 -9.69 -3.04 -7.00
N SER A 102 -8.51 -3.55 -7.35
CA SER A 102 -7.28 -2.75 -7.42
C SER A 102 -7.37 -1.68 -8.51
N ASP A 103 -7.94 -1.98 -9.68
CA ASP A 103 -8.15 -1.02 -10.77
C ASP A 103 -9.06 0.14 -10.36
N GLU A 104 -10.11 -0.16 -9.59
CA GLU A 104 -10.99 0.88 -9.04
C GLU A 104 -10.23 1.79 -8.06
N TRP A 105 -9.46 1.21 -7.12
CA TRP A 105 -8.62 1.98 -6.20
C TRP A 105 -7.60 2.85 -6.94
N ILE A 106 -6.92 2.31 -7.97
CA ILE A 106 -5.97 3.06 -8.80
C ILE A 106 -6.67 4.25 -9.47
N SER A 107 -7.80 3.99 -10.12
CA SER A 107 -8.56 5.05 -10.81
C SER A 107 -8.98 6.18 -9.87
N ILE A 108 -9.47 5.86 -8.67
CA ILE A 108 -9.86 6.86 -7.67
C ILE A 108 -8.64 7.63 -7.17
N ALA A 109 -7.54 6.93 -6.83
CA ALA A 109 -6.31 7.53 -6.34
C ALA A 109 -5.71 8.52 -7.35
N GLU A 110 -5.59 8.11 -8.61
CA GLU A 110 -5.07 8.95 -9.69
C GLU A 110 -5.91 10.22 -9.91
N ASN A 111 -7.24 10.09 -9.88
CA ASN A 111 -8.15 11.23 -9.97
C ASN A 111 -8.04 12.22 -8.80
N LEU A 112 -7.58 11.75 -7.64
CA LEU A 112 -7.35 12.57 -6.45
C LEU A 112 -5.89 13.03 -6.28
N GLY A 113 -4.99 12.65 -7.21
CA GLY A 113 -3.56 12.95 -7.11
C GLY A 113 -2.82 12.17 -6.04
N ILE A 114 -3.38 11.02 -5.62
CA ILE A 114 -2.78 10.12 -4.64
C ILE A 114 -1.94 9.08 -5.39
N ASN A 115 -0.68 8.92 -4.99
CA ASN A 115 0.18 7.90 -5.58
C ASN A 115 -0.11 6.52 -4.98
N TRP A 116 0.37 5.47 -5.66
CA TRP A 116 0.10 4.10 -5.25
C TRP A 116 1.22 3.14 -5.65
N TRP A 117 1.33 2.03 -4.94
CA TRP A 117 2.12 0.87 -5.37
C TRP A 117 1.42 -0.43 -5.01
N ILE A 118 1.84 -1.51 -5.67
CA ILE A 118 1.31 -2.84 -5.46
C ILE A 118 2.32 -3.65 -4.65
N THR A 119 1.80 -4.45 -3.73
CA THR A 119 2.56 -5.43 -2.95
C THR A 119 1.80 -6.75 -2.88
N SER A 120 2.46 -7.80 -2.44
CA SER A 120 1.81 -9.09 -2.16
C SER A 120 1.31 -9.13 -0.72
N ALA A 121 0.27 -9.94 -0.47
CA ALA A 121 -0.20 -10.29 0.86
C ALA A 121 0.40 -11.64 1.30
N LEU A 122 1.66 -11.94 0.93
CA LEU A 122 2.39 -13.18 1.21
C LEU A 122 1.77 -14.41 0.50
N GLU A 123 1.37 -14.25 -0.75
CA GLU A 123 0.88 -15.32 -1.59
C GLU A 123 1.97 -16.36 -1.89
N SER A 124 1.50 -17.55 -2.30
CA SER A 124 2.40 -18.52 -2.96
C SER A 124 2.96 -17.96 -4.27
N ASN A 125 3.98 -18.61 -4.81
CA ASN A 125 4.56 -18.23 -6.10
C ASN A 125 3.56 -18.17 -7.25
N ILE A 126 2.44 -18.90 -7.19
CA ILE A 126 1.36 -18.85 -8.19
C ILE A 126 0.68 -17.47 -8.13
N GLY A 127 0.25 -17.05 -6.95
CA GLY A 127 -0.38 -15.75 -6.74
C GLY A 127 0.58 -14.60 -6.99
N LEU A 128 1.82 -14.71 -6.51
CA LEU A 128 2.85 -13.69 -6.74
C LEU A 128 3.14 -13.49 -8.23
N ASN A 129 3.22 -14.58 -9.02
CA ASN A 129 3.38 -14.49 -10.47
C ASN A 129 2.25 -13.69 -11.13
N ALA A 130 1.01 -13.96 -10.75
CA ALA A 130 -0.14 -13.23 -11.30
C ALA A 130 -0.09 -11.73 -10.91
N ILE A 131 0.28 -11.41 -9.67
CA ILE A 131 0.44 -10.03 -9.20
C ILE A 131 1.58 -9.32 -9.93
N CYS A 132 2.73 -9.99 -10.15
CA CYS A 132 3.85 -9.42 -10.90
C CYS A 132 3.45 -9.04 -12.32
N GLN A 133 2.73 -9.93 -13.03
CA GLN A 133 2.24 -9.65 -14.39
C GLN A 133 1.25 -8.48 -14.40
N TYR A 134 0.30 -8.48 -13.45
CA TYR A 134 -0.65 -7.39 -13.29
C TYR A 134 0.06 -6.06 -13.02
N THR A 135 1.04 -6.04 -12.12
CA THR A 135 1.83 -4.85 -11.79
C THR A 135 2.59 -4.33 -13.01
N TYR A 136 3.21 -5.23 -13.77
CA TYR A 136 3.97 -4.88 -14.98
C TYR A 136 3.11 -4.12 -16.01
N ILE A 137 1.87 -4.54 -16.25
CA ILE A 137 0.98 -3.87 -17.21
C ILE A 137 0.49 -2.50 -16.74
N LYS A 138 0.57 -2.21 -15.42
CA LYS A 138 0.18 -0.89 -14.88
C LYS A 138 1.22 0.19 -15.13
N LYS A 139 2.46 -0.15 -15.44
CA LYS A 139 3.54 0.79 -15.80
C LYS A 139 3.77 1.89 -14.74
N ASN A 140 3.52 1.60 -13.48
CA ASN A 140 3.83 2.52 -12.39
C ASN A 140 5.37 2.56 -12.20
N LEU A 141 5.92 3.76 -12.11
CA LEU A 141 7.38 3.97 -12.00
C LEU A 141 7.91 3.88 -10.56
N LEU A 142 7.01 3.88 -9.57
CA LEU A 142 7.42 3.70 -8.18
C LEU A 142 7.91 2.26 -7.94
N PRO A 143 8.87 2.05 -7.04
CA PRO A 143 9.26 0.72 -6.59
C PRO A 143 8.03 -0.03 -6.01
N GLN A 144 7.86 -1.29 -6.40
CA GLN A 144 6.74 -2.15 -6.03
C GLN A 144 7.16 -3.17 -4.97
N GLY A 145 6.24 -3.62 -4.11
CA GLY A 145 6.54 -4.53 -2.99
C GLY A 145 6.39 -6.02 -3.37
N LEU A 146 7.15 -6.52 -4.36
CA LEU A 146 6.94 -7.86 -4.92
C LEU A 146 8.03 -8.89 -4.53
N GLY A 147 8.98 -8.52 -3.69
CA GLY A 147 10.10 -9.38 -3.28
C GLY A 147 9.77 -10.44 -2.21
N THR A 148 8.52 -10.86 -2.08
CA THR A 148 8.02 -11.69 -0.95
C THR A 148 8.06 -13.21 -1.20
N GLY A 149 8.43 -13.67 -2.40
CA GLY A 149 8.37 -15.10 -2.78
C GLY A 149 9.31 -16.03 -2.02
N ALA A 150 10.35 -15.51 -1.40
CA ALA A 150 11.35 -16.30 -0.66
C ALA A 150 10.96 -16.61 0.81
N LEU A 151 9.79 -16.21 1.26
CA LEU A 151 9.35 -16.36 2.65
C LEU A 151 8.92 -17.80 3.00
N PHE A 152 8.56 -18.62 2.01
CA PHE A 152 8.06 -19.97 2.22
C PHE A 152 9.02 -21.02 1.69
N THR A 153 9.37 -21.99 2.53
CA THR A 153 10.25 -23.13 2.15
C THR A 153 9.51 -24.22 1.39
N ASN A 154 8.17 -24.25 1.45
CA ASN A 154 7.28 -25.22 0.79
C ASN A 154 6.45 -24.59 -0.35
N ASN A 155 7.01 -23.61 -1.04
CA ASN A 155 6.33 -22.90 -2.11
C ASN A 155 6.33 -23.68 -3.42
N PHE A 156 5.49 -23.28 -4.37
CA PHE A 156 5.46 -23.82 -5.72
C PHE A 156 6.66 -23.36 -6.54
N GLU A 157 7.07 -24.15 -7.54
CA GLU A 157 8.07 -23.73 -8.51
C GLU A 157 7.59 -22.49 -9.28
N THR A 158 8.53 -21.64 -9.65
CA THR A 158 8.24 -20.41 -10.40
C THR A 158 9.36 -20.06 -11.35
N ASN A 159 9.00 -19.42 -12.45
CA ASN A 159 9.98 -18.83 -13.38
C ASN A 159 10.33 -17.38 -12.99
N LEU A 160 9.70 -16.83 -11.95
CA LEU A 160 10.10 -15.52 -11.44
C LEU A 160 11.48 -15.58 -10.80
N VAL A 161 12.33 -14.64 -11.18
CA VAL A 161 13.70 -14.52 -10.66
C VAL A 161 13.93 -13.10 -10.17
N LEU A 162 14.37 -12.98 -8.92
CA LEU A 162 14.81 -11.71 -8.37
C LEU A 162 16.27 -11.47 -8.78
N LYS A 163 16.55 -10.35 -9.45
CA LYS A 163 17.88 -9.91 -9.85
C LYS A 163 18.15 -8.51 -9.33
N GLY A 164 18.91 -8.44 -8.24
CA GLY A 164 19.08 -7.17 -7.53
C GLY A 164 17.75 -6.68 -6.97
N ASP A 165 17.29 -5.54 -7.43
CA ASP A 165 16.02 -4.89 -7.06
C ASP A 165 14.90 -5.10 -8.08
N GLU A 166 15.11 -5.95 -9.09
CA GLU A 166 14.15 -6.20 -10.16
C GLU A 166 13.60 -7.63 -10.14
N MET A 167 12.29 -7.75 -10.38
CA MET A 167 11.63 -9.03 -10.60
C MET A 167 11.56 -9.34 -12.09
N TRP A 168 12.13 -10.45 -12.48
CA TRP A 168 12.22 -10.89 -13.89
C TRP A 168 11.39 -12.14 -14.14
N MET A 169 10.72 -12.18 -15.29
CA MET A 169 10.18 -13.41 -15.85
C MET A 169 10.98 -13.73 -17.13
N PRO A 170 11.85 -14.76 -17.11
CA PRO A 170 12.55 -15.19 -18.30
C PRO A 170 11.57 -15.60 -19.39
N ASN A 171 11.76 -15.14 -20.61
CA ASN A 171 11.04 -15.67 -21.75
C ASN A 171 11.44 -17.14 -21.91
N ASN A 172 10.50 -18.05 -21.77
CA ASN A 172 10.71 -19.43 -22.20
C ASN A 172 10.79 -19.42 -23.73
N SER A 173 12.03 -19.42 -24.24
CA SER A 173 12.33 -19.67 -25.66
C SER A 173 12.13 -21.14 -26.01
#